data_d51ced064ed5e3c1ab5002a142cd5616
#
_entry.id   d51ced064ed5e3c1ab5002a142cd5616
#
_cell.length_a   1.000
_cell.length_b   1.000
_cell.length_c   1.000
_cell.angle_alpha   90.00
_cell.angle_beta   90.00
_cell.angle_gamma   90.00
#
_symmetry.space_group_name_H-M   'P 1'
#
loop_
_entity.id
_entity.type
_entity.pdbx_description
1 polymer ?
#
loop_
_entity_poly.entity_id
_entity_poly.type
_entity_poly.pdbx_seq_one_letter_code
_entity_poly.pdbx_strand_id
1 'polypeptide(L)'
;MRSTSKVKIAHLSSAHPDLDVRIFYKECVSLANSLDVANTTLDVHLILSGVEERKEQNVTIHSVEKETSRIKRMWNTVNRVYKKAMELDADIYHLHDPELLRIALKLKRKGKIVIYDAHEDLPRQLQGKAYLKFKNTISGFFEWYENRVVRKLDGVVTATPFIRDRFLKVNKNTIDINNFPLASEIDFSEDVEAEKENKVCFIGGISKIRGISYLVDAFENLDVELDLAGGIAEDFKVELEKSKGWKNVNDLGFINRQESLRIKNESFAGIVTFLGLPNHVNAQPNKIFEYMASGLPVIGSNFPLWKEIIEKNKCGICIDPESPEEIAQAIKYLEDHPDVAKEMGANGKRIVRQKYNWAAEEIKLIHFYQRIILKQ
;
A
#
# COMPACT_ATOMS: atom_id res chain seq x y z
N MET A 1 -3.18 -25.29 -34.87
CA MET A 1 -2.84 -24.31 -33.82
C MET A 1 -3.85 -23.19 -33.86
N ARG A 2 -4.68 -23.01 -32.86
CA ARG A 2 -5.57 -21.83 -32.77
C ARG A 2 -4.67 -20.61 -32.60
N SER A 3 -4.80 -19.61 -33.47
CA SER A 3 -4.13 -18.32 -33.29
C SER A 3 -4.64 -17.75 -31.98
N THR A 4 -3.78 -17.73 -30.96
CA THR A 4 -4.09 -17.01 -29.71
C THR A 4 -4.12 -15.52 -30.05
N SER A 5 -5.22 -14.85 -29.76
CA SER A 5 -5.29 -13.40 -29.89
C SER A 5 -4.31 -12.77 -28.89
N LYS A 6 -3.73 -11.64 -29.24
CA LYS A 6 -2.81 -10.89 -28.36
C LYS A 6 -3.49 -9.60 -27.94
N VAL A 7 -3.59 -9.34 -26.63
CA VAL A 7 -4.12 -8.08 -26.08
C VAL A 7 -2.98 -7.31 -25.45
N LYS A 8 -2.81 -6.08 -25.89
CA LYS A 8 -1.79 -5.16 -25.38
C LYS A 8 -2.35 -4.33 -24.23
N ILE A 9 -1.71 -4.42 -23.07
CA ILE A 9 -2.08 -3.71 -21.85
C ILE A 9 -0.99 -2.69 -21.53
N ALA A 10 -1.36 -1.45 -21.25
CA ALA A 10 -0.44 -0.41 -20.81
C ALA A 10 -0.84 0.12 -19.43
N HIS A 11 -0.01 -0.14 -18.43
CA HIS A 11 -0.07 0.52 -17.12
C HIS A 11 0.59 1.89 -17.23
N LEU A 12 -0.06 2.94 -16.72
CA LEU A 12 0.40 4.32 -16.82
C LEU A 12 0.60 4.91 -15.42
N SER A 13 1.81 5.44 -15.17
CA SER A 13 2.07 6.23 -13.98
C SER A 13 2.93 7.46 -14.29
N SER A 14 2.60 8.57 -13.66
CA SER A 14 3.33 9.84 -13.75
C SER A 14 4.12 10.15 -12.48
N ALA A 15 3.86 9.44 -11.39
CA ALA A 15 4.35 9.78 -10.05
C ALA A 15 5.13 8.66 -9.35
N HIS A 16 4.83 7.41 -9.64
CA HIS A 16 5.44 6.27 -8.94
C HIS A 16 6.89 6.04 -9.36
N PRO A 17 7.70 5.51 -8.43
CA PRO A 17 9.10 5.16 -8.72
C PRO A 17 9.18 3.96 -9.67
N ASP A 18 10.39 3.72 -10.17
CA ASP A 18 10.72 2.50 -10.89
C ASP A 18 10.57 1.27 -9.97
N LEU A 19 10.08 0.17 -10.55
CA LEU A 19 9.88 -1.09 -9.86
C LEU A 19 9.01 -0.97 -8.58
N ASP A 20 7.97 -0.11 -8.64
CA ASP A 20 6.99 -0.01 -7.57
C ASP A 20 6.40 -1.38 -7.23
N VAL A 21 6.31 -1.71 -5.94
CA VAL A 21 5.90 -3.06 -5.50
C VAL A 21 4.48 -3.40 -5.97
N ARG A 22 3.53 -2.45 -5.89
CA ARG A 22 2.15 -2.69 -6.31
C ARG A 22 2.02 -2.73 -7.83
N ILE A 23 2.55 -1.72 -8.51
CA ILE A 23 2.34 -1.56 -9.96
C ILE A 23 3.15 -2.57 -10.73
N PHE A 24 4.48 -2.64 -10.48
CA PHE A 24 5.35 -3.50 -11.25
C PHE A 24 5.32 -4.95 -10.77
N TYR A 25 5.77 -5.21 -9.52
CA TYR A 25 5.95 -6.61 -9.07
C TYR A 25 4.63 -7.36 -8.90
N LYS A 26 3.58 -6.67 -8.44
CA LYS A 26 2.29 -7.31 -8.22
C LYS A 26 1.45 -7.30 -9.49
N GLU A 27 1.04 -6.14 -10.00
CA GLU A 27 0.05 -6.10 -11.07
C GLU A 27 0.64 -6.42 -12.45
N CYS A 28 1.68 -5.71 -12.90
CA CYS A 28 2.25 -5.90 -14.23
C CYS A 28 2.85 -7.31 -14.40
N VAL A 29 3.66 -7.76 -13.44
CA VAL A 29 4.33 -9.07 -13.51
C VAL A 29 3.31 -10.22 -13.44
N SER A 30 2.28 -10.13 -12.59
CA SER A 30 1.21 -11.14 -12.53
C SER A 30 0.48 -11.25 -13.86
N LEU A 31 0.11 -10.13 -14.48
CA LEU A 31 -0.54 -10.13 -15.78
C LEU A 31 0.37 -10.65 -16.89
N ALA A 32 1.65 -10.25 -16.91
CA ALA A 32 2.62 -10.68 -17.92
C ALA A 32 2.97 -12.16 -17.84
N ASN A 33 2.84 -12.78 -16.67
CA ASN A 33 3.12 -14.19 -16.43
C ASN A 33 1.84 -15.06 -16.41
N SER A 34 0.65 -14.44 -16.49
CA SER A 34 -0.61 -15.19 -16.56
C SER A 34 -0.71 -15.94 -17.86
N LEU A 35 -0.90 -17.25 -17.77
CA LEU A 35 -1.09 -18.12 -18.92
C LEU A 35 -2.56 -18.07 -19.36
N ASP A 36 -2.79 -17.76 -20.64
CA ASP A 36 -4.09 -17.91 -21.32
C ASP A 36 -5.28 -17.23 -20.61
N VAL A 37 -5.23 -15.91 -20.52
CA VAL A 37 -6.36 -15.10 -20.02
C VAL A 37 -7.42 -15.03 -21.13
N ALA A 38 -8.51 -15.77 -21.00
CA ALA A 38 -9.60 -15.83 -21.99
C ALA A 38 -9.14 -16.27 -23.41
N ASN A 39 -8.26 -17.27 -23.52
CA ASN A 39 -7.61 -17.72 -24.77
C ASN A 39 -6.77 -16.62 -25.44
N THR A 40 -6.19 -15.73 -24.66
CA THR A 40 -5.46 -14.54 -25.12
C THR A 40 -4.13 -14.42 -24.41
N THR A 41 -3.06 -14.12 -25.14
CA THR A 41 -1.76 -13.76 -24.56
C THR A 41 -1.76 -12.27 -24.22
N LEU A 42 -1.33 -11.92 -23.02
CA LEU A 42 -1.20 -10.53 -22.59
C LEU A 42 0.20 -9.99 -22.93
N ASP A 43 0.24 -8.82 -23.57
CA ASP A 43 1.46 -8.06 -23.85
C ASP A 43 1.48 -6.83 -22.92
N VAL A 44 2.23 -6.92 -21.84
CA VAL A 44 2.17 -5.95 -20.76
C VAL A 44 3.27 -4.92 -20.87
N HIS A 45 2.87 -3.66 -20.85
CA HIS A 45 3.72 -2.50 -20.91
C HIS A 45 3.50 -1.60 -19.69
N LEU A 46 4.55 -0.92 -19.24
CA LEU A 46 4.49 0.05 -18.15
C LEU A 46 5.14 1.36 -18.61
N ILE A 47 4.41 2.46 -18.58
CA ILE A 47 4.92 3.80 -18.92
C ILE A 47 5.15 4.58 -17.63
N LEU A 48 6.40 4.94 -17.37
CA LEU A 48 6.87 5.67 -16.19
C LEU A 48 7.62 6.95 -16.57
N SER A 49 7.86 7.81 -15.59
CA SER A 49 8.65 9.03 -15.79
C SER A 49 10.04 8.92 -15.15
N GLY A 50 11.10 9.25 -15.92
CA GLY A 50 12.46 9.35 -15.42
C GLY A 50 13.11 8.02 -15.06
N VAL A 51 12.78 6.96 -15.79
CA VAL A 51 13.35 5.62 -15.65
C VAL A 51 14.10 5.21 -16.92
N GLU A 52 14.83 4.11 -16.89
CA GLU A 52 15.46 3.52 -18.07
C GLU A 52 14.47 2.62 -18.82
N GLU A 53 14.42 2.75 -20.16
CA GLU A 53 13.62 1.86 -21.02
C GLU A 53 14.26 0.46 -21.06
N ARG A 54 13.49 -0.57 -20.74
CA ARG A 54 13.96 -1.96 -20.73
C ARG A 54 12.80 -2.96 -20.73
N LYS A 55 13.14 -4.22 -20.91
CA LYS A 55 12.22 -5.33 -20.65
C LYS A 55 12.68 -6.06 -19.38
N GLU A 56 11.76 -6.23 -18.43
CA GLU A 56 12.03 -6.89 -17.16
C GLU A 56 10.84 -7.76 -16.75
N GLN A 57 11.07 -9.00 -16.34
CA GLN A 57 10.04 -9.97 -15.95
C GLN A 57 8.84 -10.04 -16.91
N ASN A 58 9.12 -10.08 -18.22
CA ASN A 58 8.11 -10.07 -19.30
C ASN A 58 7.32 -8.77 -19.47
N VAL A 59 7.58 -7.73 -18.70
CA VAL A 59 6.99 -6.38 -18.82
C VAL A 59 7.92 -5.48 -19.63
N THR A 60 7.40 -4.75 -20.62
CA THR A 60 8.15 -3.74 -21.36
C THR A 60 7.97 -2.37 -20.70
N ILE A 61 9.06 -1.82 -20.16
CA ILE A 61 9.07 -0.52 -19.47
C ILE A 61 9.44 0.57 -20.48
N HIS A 62 8.59 1.59 -20.58
CA HIS A 62 8.78 2.79 -21.38
C HIS A 62 9.00 3.99 -20.50
N SER A 63 9.86 4.91 -20.94
CA SER A 63 10.20 6.12 -20.20
C SER A 63 9.63 7.37 -20.83
N VAL A 64 9.25 8.31 -20.00
CA VAL A 64 9.01 9.70 -20.40
C VAL A 64 9.82 10.63 -19.50
N GLU A 65 10.11 11.83 -19.97
CA GLU A 65 10.85 12.82 -19.20
C GLU A 65 10.11 13.23 -17.93
N LYS A 66 10.82 13.25 -16.80
CA LYS A 66 10.31 13.58 -15.47
C LYS A 66 10.40 15.07 -15.20
N GLU A 67 9.33 15.64 -14.68
CA GLU A 67 9.34 17.01 -14.13
C GLU A 67 9.63 17.00 -12.64
N THR A 68 10.40 17.95 -12.17
CA THR A 68 10.74 18.10 -10.74
C THR A 68 9.65 18.76 -9.95
N SER A 69 8.90 19.70 -10.54
CA SER A 69 7.81 20.42 -9.91
C SER A 69 6.51 19.60 -9.97
N ARG A 70 5.79 19.50 -8.83
CA ARG A 70 4.49 18.82 -8.74
C ARG A 70 3.46 19.34 -9.74
N ILE A 71 3.37 20.67 -9.90
CA ILE A 71 2.43 21.28 -10.83
C ILE A 71 2.83 20.96 -12.28
N LYS A 72 4.11 21.11 -12.63
CA LYS A 72 4.60 20.75 -13.97
C LYS A 72 4.39 19.27 -14.27
N ARG A 73 4.61 18.36 -13.29
CA ARG A 73 4.32 16.93 -13.42
C ARG A 73 2.85 16.70 -13.79
N MET A 74 1.91 17.30 -13.06
CA MET A 74 0.47 17.15 -13.32
C MET A 74 0.05 17.61 -14.75
N TRP A 75 0.83 18.47 -15.39
CA TRP A 75 0.53 18.95 -16.75
C TRP A 75 1.44 18.32 -17.80
N ASN A 76 2.73 18.50 -17.69
CA ASN A 76 3.69 18.13 -18.73
C ASN A 76 3.95 16.61 -18.74
N THR A 77 4.24 16.00 -17.56
CA THR A 77 4.48 14.56 -17.50
C THR A 77 3.23 13.78 -17.90
N VAL A 78 2.03 14.16 -17.44
CA VAL A 78 0.77 13.53 -17.86
C VAL A 78 0.55 13.63 -19.38
N ASN A 79 0.90 14.77 -20.01
CA ASN A 79 0.80 14.91 -21.47
C ASN A 79 1.83 14.05 -22.21
N ARG A 80 3.06 13.91 -21.68
CA ARG A 80 4.09 13.02 -22.24
C ARG A 80 3.68 11.55 -22.12
N VAL A 81 3.16 11.15 -20.96
CA VAL A 81 2.58 9.81 -20.76
C VAL A 81 1.45 9.55 -21.75
N TYR A 82 0.54 10.50 -21.94
CA TYR A 82 -0.52 10.37 -22.93
C TYR A 82 0.01 10.20 -24.35
N LYS A 83 1.02 11.00 -24.76
CA LYS A 83 1.63 10.90 -26.09
C LYS A 83 2.27 9.53 -26.29
N LYS A 84 3.07 9.06 -25.33
CA LYS A 84 3.70 7.72 -25.39
C LYS A 84 2.65 6.60 -25.39
N ALA A 85 1.58 6.74 -24.61
CA ALA A 85 0.46 5.80 -24.63
C ALA A 85 -0.20 5.71 -26.01
N MET A 86 -0.41 6.84 -26.70
CA MET A 86 -0.97 6.86 -28.05
C MET A 86 -0.02 6.29 -29.10
N GLU A 87 1.30 6.45 -28.95
CA GLU A 87 2.31 5.83 -29.83
C GLU A 87 2.31 4.30 -29.65
N LEU A 88 2.15 3.82 -28.41
CA LEU A 88 2.08 2.40 -28.09
C LEU A 88 0.80 1.74 -28.64
N ASP A 89 -0.27 2.49 -28.71
CA ASP A 89 -1.59 2.06 -29.21
C ASP A 89 -2.10 0.76 -28.55
N ALA A 90 -2.09 0.73 -27.20
CA ALA A 90 -2.58 -0.41 -26.43
C ALA A 90 -4.11 -0.55 -26.51
N ASP A 91 -4.62 -1.75 -26.24
CA ASP A 91 -6.05 -2.06 -26.20
C ASP A 91 -6.65 -1.63 -24.86
N ILE A 92 -5.91 -1.85 -23.78
CA ILE A 92 -6.31 -1.55 -22.39
C ILE A 92 -5.28 -0.62 -21.76
N TYR A 93 -5.76 0.44 -21.13
CA TYR A 93 -4.95 1.38 -20.33
C TYR A 93 -5.36 1.32 -18.88
N HIS A 94 -4.42 1.03 -18.00
CA HIS A 94 -4.59 1.00 -16.55
C HIS A 94 -3.87 2.20 -15.90
N LEU A 95 -4.64 3.11 -15.31
CA LEU A 95 -4.15 4.40 -14.80
C LEU A 95 -3.96 4.33 -13.29
N HIS A 96 -2.73 4.61 -12.79
CA HIS A 96 -2.40 4.48 -11.38
C HIS A 96 -2.40 5.79 -10.58
N ASP A 97 -2.39 6.94 -11.25
CA ASP A 97 -2.36 8.22 -10.59
C ASP A 97 -3.64 9.03 -10.83
N PRO A 98 -4.18 9.74 -9.83
CA PRO A 98 -5.39 10.54 -10.00
C PRO A 98 -5.23 11.68 -11.01
N GLU A 99 -4.02 12.20 -11.23
CA GLU A 99 -3.77 13.20 -12.28
C GLU A 99 -3.94 12.65 -13.70
N LEU A 100 -3.85 11.33 -13.90
CA LEU A 100 -4.09 10.67 -15.19
C LEU A 100 -5.58 10.62 -15.55
N LEU A 101 -6.51 10.88 -14.64
CA LEU A 101 -7.93 11.01 -14.94
C LEU A 101 -8.21 12.08 -16.01
N ARG A 102 -7.32 13.09 -16.17
CA ARG A 102 -7.42 14.10 -17.22
C ARG A 102 -7.32 13.52 -18.64
N ILE A 103 -6.57 12.44 -18.81
CA ILE A 103 -6.40 11.77 -20.11
C ILE A 103 -7.35 10.58 -20.28
N ALA A 104 -7.93 10.07 -19.19
CA ALA A 104 -8.82 8.90 -19.22
C ALA A 104 -9.95 9.03 -20.24
N LEU A 105 -10.68 10.15 -20.25
CA LEU A 105 -11.77 10.39 -21.21
C LEU A 105 -11.26 10.62 -22.63
N LYS A 106 -10.00 11.07 -22.82
CA LYS A 106 -9.41 11.19 -24.15
C LYS A 106 -9.14 9.79 -24.74
N LEU A 107 -8.60 8.86 -23.93
CA LEU A 107 -8.40 7.46 -24.30
C LEU A 107 -9.76 6.79 -24.61
N LYS A 108 -10.78 7.00 -23.78
CA LYS A 108 -12.14 6.49 -24.04
C LYS A 108 -12.71 6.97 -25.38
N ARG A 109 -12.53 8.25 -25.76
CA ARG A 109 -12.98 8.77 -27.06
C ARG A 109 -12.24 8.15 -28.26
N LYS A 110 -11.08 7.54 -28.04
CA LYS A 110 -10.32 6.79 -29.03
C LYS A 110 -10.74 5.30 -29.11
N GLY A 111 -11.82 4.92 -28.42
CA GLY A 111 -12.31 3.55 -28.39
C GLY A 111 -11.52 2.61 -27.48
N LYS A 112 -10.62 3.14 -26.65
CA LYS A 112 -9.77 2.32 -25.78
C LYS A 112 -10.50 1.91 -24.49
N ILE A 113 -10.14 0.75 -23.96
CA ILE A 113 -10.56 0.33 -22.63
C ILE A 113 -9.70 1.06 -21.61
N VAL A 114 -10.33 1.60 -20.59
CA VAL A 114 -9.64 2.38 -19.54
C VAL A 114 -10.07 1.92 -18.16
N ILE A 115 -9.09 1.50 -17.38
CA ILE A 115 -9.21 1.11 -15.98
C ILE A 115 -8.54 2.20 -15.13
N TYR A 116 -9.11 2.53 -13.99
CA TYR A 116 -8.50 3.40 -13.00
C TYR A 116 -8.21 2.62 -11.72
N ASP A 117 -6.96 2.65 -11.25
CA ASP A 117 -6.55 2.10 -9.96
C ASP A 117 -6.42 3.22 -8.91
N ALA A 118 -7.30 3.19 -7.93
CA ALA A 118 -7.31 4.12 -6.82
C ALA A 118 -6.52 3.54 -5.63
N HIS A 119 -5.25 3.92 -5.52
CA HIS A 119 -4.36 3.46 -4.44
C HIS A 119 -4.76 4.01 -3.07
N GLU A 120 -5.34 5.22 -3.05
CA GLU A 120 -5.76 5.94 -1.83
C GLU A 120 -7.12 6.61 -2.03
N ASP A 121 -7.82 6.88 -0.94
CA ASP A 121 -9.00 7.75 -0.96
C ASP A 121 -8.56 9.23 -0.96
N LEU A 122 -8.15 9.73 -2.14
CA LEU A 122 -7.61 11.08 -2.28
C LEU A 122 -8.53 12.17 -1.72
N PRO A 123 -9.87 12.15 -1.89
CA PRO A 123 -10.75 13.12 -1.24
C PRO A 123 -10.56 13.16 0.28
N ARG A 124 -10.51 12.01 0.95
CA ARG A 124 -10.32 11.92 2.42
C ARG A 124 -8.91 12.30 2.84
N GLN A 125 -7.92 11.95 2.03
CA GLN A 125 -6.54 12.40 2.23
C GLN A 125 -6.42 13.93 2.19
N LEU A 126 -7.12 14.59 1.27
CA LEU A 126 -7.16 16.07 1.19
C LEU A 126 -7.81 16.70 2.43
N GLN A 127 -8.86 16.07 2.98
CA GLN A 127 -9.49 16.52 4.22
C GLN A 127 -8.55 16.45 5.43
N GLY A 128 -7.65 15.48 5.47
CA GLY A 128 -6.65 15.31 6.53
C GLY A 128 -5.51 16.33 6.50
N LYS A 129 -5.32 17.11 5.43
CA LYS A 129 -4.22 18.07 5.29
C LYS A 129 -4.52 19.38 6.02
N ALA A 130 -3.90 19.59 7.18
CA ALA A 130 -4.12 20.78 8.02
C ALA A 130 -3.76 22.10 7.33
N TYR A 131 -2.78 22.11 6.43
CA TYR A 131 -2.31 23.31 5.73
C TYR A 131 -3.23 23.77 4.57
N LEU A 132 -4.20 22.94 4.15
CA LEU A 132 -5.11 23.31 3.08
C LEU A 132 -6.27 24.17 3.61
N LYS A 133 -6.33 25.42 3.17
CA LYS A 133 -7.51 26.25 3.34
C LYS A 133 -8.64 25.70 2.46
N PHE A 134 -9.88 25.73 2.96
CA PHE A 134 -11.07 25.22 2.25
C PHE A 134 -10.98 23.71 1.87
N LYS A 135 -10.28 22.91 2.67
CA LYS A 135 -10.04 21.48 2.41
C LYS A 135 -11.30 20.67 2.08
N ASN A 136 -12.43 20.96 2.72
CA ASN A 136 -13.70 20.26 2.46
C ASN A 136 -14.26 20.59 1.07
N THR A 137 -14.21 21.86 0.65
CA THR A 137 -14.65 22.29 -0.70
C THR A 137 -13.76 21.70 -1.78
N ILE A 138 -12.43 21.74 -1.58
CA ILE A 138 -11.46 21.16 -2.52
C ILE A 138 -11.65 19.66 -2.62
N SER A 139 -11.81 18.97 -1.50
CA SER A 139 -12.08 17.52 -1.45
C SER A 139 -13.39 17.19 -2.17
N GLY A 140 -14.48 17.92 -1.90
CA GLY A 140 -15.78 17.70 -2.54
C GLY A 140 -15.74 17.93 -4.05
N PHE A 141 -15.05 18.98 -4.52
CA PHE A 141 -14.85 19.23 -5.95
C PHE A 141 -14.05 18.10 -6.60
N PHE A 142 -12.98 17.66 -5.95
CA PHE A 142 -12.16 16.56 -6.48
C PHE A 142 -12.95 15.24 -6.53
N GLU A 143 -13.72 14.91 -5.48
CA GLU A 143 -14.58 13.72 -5.46
C GLU A 143 -15.66 13.78 -6.57
N TRP A 144 -16.29 14.93 -6.78
CA TRP A 144 -17.23 15.13 -7.88
C TRP A 144 -16.56 14.90 -9.25
N TYR A 145 -15.37 15.48 -9.46
CA TYR A 145 -14.62 15.31 -10.71
C TYR A 145 -14.24 13.85 -10.94
N GLU A 146 -13.64 13.19 -9.94
CA GLU A 146 -13.24 11.80 -9.96
C GLU A 146 -14.45 10.89 -10.29
N ASN A 147 -15.55 11.05 -9.56
CA ASN A 147 -16.78 10.29 -9.79
C ASN A 147 -17.36 10.51 -11.21
N ARG A 148 -17.29 11.75 -11.72
CA ARG A 148 -17.74 12.07 -13.09
C ARG A 148 -16.91 11.35 -14.15
N VAL A 149 -15.61 11.28 -13.98
CA VAL A 149 -14.72 10.59 -14.92
C VAL A 149 -14.91 9.08 -14.80
N VAL A 150 -14.78 8.54 -13.59
CA VAL A 150 -14.80 7.10 -13.27
C VAL A 150 -16.11 6.43 -13.73
N ARG A 151 -17.24 7.11 -13.66
CA ARG A 151 -18.54 6.62 -14.18
C ARG A 151 -18.50 6.20 -15.64
N LYS A 152 -17.56 6.75 -16.43
CA LYS A 152 -17.43 6.51 -17.88
C LYS A 152 -16.33 5.50 -18.23
N LEU A 153 -15.60 5.01 -17.23
CA LEU A 153 -14.52 4.05 -17.41
C LEU A 153 -15.05 2.60 -17.44
N ASP A 154 -14.26 1.72 -18.00
CA ASP A 154 -14.62 0.30 -18.16
C ASP A 154 -14.47 -0.49 -16.87
N GLY A 155 -13.62 -0.01 -15.97
CA GLY A 155 -13.44 -0.63 -14.65
C GLY A 155 -12.67 0.25 -13.67
N VAL A 156 -12.76 -0.13 -12.40
CA VAL A 156 -12.01 0.48 -11.30
C VAL A 156 -11.40 -0.61 -10.45
N VAL A 157 -10.12 -0.46 -10.18
CA VAL A 157 -9.39 -1.22 -9.18
C VAL A 157 -9.17 -0.31 -7.98
N THR A 158 -9.19 -0.84 -6.77
CA THR A 158 -9.00 -0.06 -5.55
C THR A 158 -8.11 -0.82 -4.57
N ALA A 159 -7.32 -0.11 -3.79
CA ALA A 159 -6.39 -0.73 -2.85
C ALA A 159 -7.06 -1.28 -1.57
N THR A 160 -8.32 -0.92 -1.30
CA THR A 160 -9.05 -1.38 -0.11
C THR A 160 -10.54 -1.57 -0.39
N PRO A 161 -11.24 -2.44 0.37
CA PRO A 161 -12.69 -2.58 0.29
C PRO A 161 -13.45 -1.28 0.55
N PHE A 162 -12.93 -0.42 1.42
CA PHE A 162 -13.55 0.88 1.72
C PHE A 162 -13.59 1.79 0.49
N ILE A 163 -12.49 1.88 -0.25
CA ILE A 163 -12.42 2.65 -1.50
C ILE A 163 -13.33 2.00 -2.56
N ARG A 164 -13.34 0.66 -2.67
CA ARG A 164 -14.24 -0.10 -3.56
C ARG A 164 -15.70 0.29 -3.33
N ASP A 165 -16.17 0.26 -2.08
CA ASP A 165 -17.56 0.52 -1.73
C ASP A 165 -17.99 1.95 -2.07
N ARG A 166 -17.07 2.91 -2.06
CA ARG A 166 -17.28 4.26 -2.55
C ARG A 166 -17.49 4.26 -4.07
N PHE A 167 -16.59 3.62 -4.82
CA PHE A 167 -16.67 3.61 -6.29
C PHE A 167 -17.78 2.73 -6.85
N LEU A 168 -18.22 1.67 -6.16
CA LEU A 168 -19.37 0.86 -6.55
C LEU A 168 -20.66 1.68 -6.71
N LYS A 169 -20.77 2.82 -6.03
CA LYS A 169 -21.90 3.76 -6.15
C LYS A 169 -21.94 4.45 -7.51
N VAL A 170 -20.80 4.53 -8.21
CA VAL A 170 -20.65 5.26 -9.47
C VAL A 170 -20.23 4.38 -10.65
N ASN A 171 -19.53 3.27 -10.41
CA ASN A 171 -19.13 2.32 -11.43
C ASN A 171 -19.31 0.88 -10.88
N LYS A 172 -20.23 0.13 -11.51
CA LYS A 172 -20.54 -1.26 -11.09
C LYS A 172 -19.41 -2.25 -11.33
N ASN A 173 -18.47 -1.94 -12.24
CA ASN A 173 -17.31 -2.78 -12.51
C ASN A 173 -16.11 -2.32 -11.66
N THR A 174 -16.31 -2.32 -10.35
CA THR A 174 -15.28 -1.96 -9.36
C THR A 174 -14.90 -3.18 -8.54
N ILE A 175 -13.60 -3.36 -8.30
CA ILE A 175 -13.04 -4.45 -7.49
C ILE A 175 -11.95 -3.91 -6.57
N ASP A 176 -11.80 -4.51 -5.38
CA ASP A 176 -10.62 -4.29 -4.54
C ASP A 176 -9.52 -5.31 -4.86
N ILE A 177 -8.33 -4.80 -5.06
CA ILE A 177 -7.07 -5.55 -5.16
C ILE A 177 -6.16 -4.99 -4.07
N ASN A 178 -6.06 -5.70 -2.97
CA ASN A 178 -5.36 -5.22 -1.79
C ASN A 178 -3.85 -5.38 -1.94
N ASN A 179 -3.07 -4.50 -1.31
CA ASN A 179 -1.61 -4.52 -1.43
C ASN A 179 -0.96 -5.50 -0.43
N PHE A 180 -1.47 -6.74 -0.35
CA PHE A 180 -0.97 -7.77 0.55
C PHE A 180 0.43 -8.27 0.15
N PRO A 181 1.20 -8.87 1.09
CA PRO A 181 2.55 -9.34 0.84
C PRO A 181 2.66 -10.35 -0.31
N LEU A 182 3.75 -10.27 -1.06
CA LEU A 182 4.16 -11.29 -2.02
C LEU A 182 4.62 -12.57 -1.29
N ALA A 183 4.55 -13.71 -1.97
CA ALA A 183 5.09 -14.96 -1.44
C ALA A 183 6.56 -14.83 -1.01
N SER A 184 7.37 -14.07 -1.76
CA SER A 184 8.77 -13.77 -1.41
C SER A 184 8.94 -12.86 -0.19
N GLU A 185 7.88 -12.27 0.31
CA GLU A 185 7.85 -11.41 1.51
C GLU A 185 7.32 -12.16 2.73
N ILE A 186 6.71 -13.33 2.50
CA ILE A 186 6.21 -14.21 3.56
C ILE A 186 7.32 -15.22 3.84
N ASP A 187 7.79 -15.25 5.07
CA ASP A 187 8.75 -16.28 5.47
C ASP A 187 8.04 -17.64 5.56
N PHE A 188 8.39 -18.53 4.63
CA PHE A 188 7.91 -19.91 4.62
C PHE A 188 8.89 -20.87 5.29
N SER A 189 10.06 -20.40 5.76
CA SER A 189 10.97 -21.26 6.51
C SER A 189 10.26 -21.77 7.77
N GLU A 190 10.42 -23.03 8.05
CA GLU A 190 10.06 -23.62 9.34
C GLU A 190 10.76 -22.79 10.42
N ASP A 191 10.03 -22.44 11.46
CA ASP A 191 10.43 -21.51 12.50
C ASP A 191 11.87 -21.78 13.00
N VAL A 192 12.84 -21.13 12.37
CA VAL A 192 14.11 -20.88 13.04
C VAL A 192 13.75 -19.90 14.16
N GLU A 193 13.63 -20.41 15.37
CA GLU A 193 13.41 -19.58 16.56
C GLU A 193 14.64 -18.69 16.72
N ALA A 194 14.60 -17.52 16.08
CA ALA A 194 15.53 -16.46 16.45
C ALA A 194 15.19 -16.07 17.89
N GLU A 195 16.19 -16.06 18.75
CA GLU A 195 16.03 -15.59 20.12
C GLU A 195 15.56 -14.15 20.07
N LYS A 196 14.39 -13.89 20.65
CA LYS A 196 13.81 -12.53 20.66
C LYS A 196 14.57 -11.69 21.69
N GLU A 197 14.98 -10.52 21.28
CA GLU A 197 15.55 -9.51 22.16
C GLU A 197 14.43 -8.74 22.88
N ASN A 198 14.75 -8.07 23.98
CA ASN A 198 13.77 -7.28 24.73
C ASN A 198 13.47 -5.95 24.02
N LYS A 199 12.97 -6.06 22.79
CA LYS A 199 12.66 -4.91 21.94
C LYS A 199 11.43 -5.13 21.06
N VAL A 200 10.80 -4.03 20.70
CA VAL A 200 9.72 -3.94 19.71
C VAL A 200 10.15 -3.06 18.54
N CYS A 201 9.49 -3.17 17.39
CA CYS A 201 9.86 -2.38 16.24
C CYS A 201 8.71 -1.56 15.65
N PHE A 202 9.07 -0.37 15.16
CA PHE A 202 8.28 0.43 14.23
C PHE A 202 9.11 0.67 12.96
N ILE A 203 8.63 0.18 11.81
CA ILE A 203 9.31 0.31 10.53
C ILE A 203 8.43 1.05 9.55
N GLY A 204 8.81 2.27 9.15
CA GLY A 204 8.02 3.06 8.19
C GLY A 204 8.28 4.56 8.30
N GLY A 205 7.53 5.37 7.57
CA GLY A 205 7.68 6.83 7.68
C GLY A 205 7.34 7.32 9.09
N ILE A 206 8.22 8.09 9.68
CA ILE A 206 8.08 8.62 11.05
C ILE A 206 7.42 9.99 10.97
N SER A 207 6.25 10.15 11.58
CA SER A 207 5.50 11.41 11.55
C SER A 207 4.45 11.49 12.67
N LYS A 208 4.02 12.71 12.99
CA LYS A 208 2.97 12.97 14.01
C LYS A 208 1.67 12.21 13.71
N ILE A 209 1.24 12.21 12.46
CA ILE A 209 -0.02 11.55 12.06
C ILE A 209 0.02 10.02 12.19
N ARG A 210 1.21 9.46 12.37
CA ARG A 210 1.41 8.04 12.68
C ARG A 210 1.55 7.75 14.17
N GLY A 211 1.21 8.72 15.01
CA GLY A 211 1.18 8.53 16.47
C GLY A 211 2.54 8.40 17.14
N ILE A 212 3.64 8.76 16.44
CA ILE A 212 4.99 8.50 16.95
C ILE A 212 5.32 9.26 18.23
N SER A 213 4.75 10.45 18.45
CA SER A 213 4.93 11.17 19.71
C SER A 213 4.40 10.35 20.89
N TYR A 214 3.16 9.85 20.81
CA TYR A 214 2.55 9.02 21.85
C TYR A 214 3.28 7.67 22.01
N LEU A 215 3.75 7.10 20.88
CA LEU A 215 4.55 5.88 20.92
C LEU A 215 5.83 6.09 21.71
N VAL A 216 6.59 7.16 21.45
CA VAL A 216 7.84 7.45 22.17
C VAL A 216 7.56 7.74 23.64
N ASP A 217 6.50 8.49 23.96
CA ASP A 217 6.12 8.79 25.34
C ASP A 217 5.80 7.52 26.14
N ALA A 218 5.26 6.47 25.51
CA ALA A 218 4.96 5.19 26.14
C ALA A 218 6.21 4.49 26.71
N PHE A 219 7.40 4.80 26.20
CA PHE A 219 8.66 4.17 26.63
C PHE A 219 9.30 4.85 27.86
N GLU A 220 8.69 5.90 28.45
CA GLU A 220 9.27 6.62 29.63
C GLU A 220 9.61 5.67 30.76
N ASN A 221 8.76 4.69 31.05
CA ASN A 221 8.85 3.78 32.19
C ASN A 221 8.95 2.29 31.79
N LEU A 222 9.23 1.99 30.53
CA LEU A 222 9.47 0.63 30.08
C LEU A 222 10.96 0.30 30.11
N ASP A 223 11.27 -0.97 30.40
CA ASP A 223 12.61 -1.55 30.27
C ASP A 223 12.72 -2.34 28.96
N VAL A 224 12.07 -1.84 27.90
CA VAL A 224 12.00 -2.38 26.55
C VAL A 224 12.56 -1.36 25.59
N GLU A 225 13.30 -1.77 24.58
CA GLU A 225 13.79 -0.87 23.53
C GLU A 225 12.81 -0.77 22.36
N LEU A 226 12.78 0.40 21.71
CA LEU A 226 12.06 0.64 20.46
C LEU A 226 13.04 0.79 19.31
N ASP A 227 13.10 -0.18 18.42
CA ASP A 227 13.76 -0.03 17.12
C ASP A 227 12.87 0.81 16.19
N LEU A 228 13.23 2.08 16.00
CA LEU A 228 12.50 3.06 15.21
C LEU A 228 13.22 3.26 13.87
N ALA A 229 12.69 2.66 12.79
CA ALA A 229 13.31 2.68 11.47
C ALA A 229 12.47 3.42 10.44
N GLY A 230 13.06 4.43 9.79
CA GLY A 230 12.44 5.22 8.73
C GLY A 230 12.96 6.66 8.65
N GLY A 231 12.47 7.37 7.64
CA GLY A 231 12.81 8.80 7.51
C GLY A 231 12.03 9.66 8.51
N ILE A 232 12.72 10.53 9.19
CA ILE A 232 12.18 11.48 10.13
C ILE A 232 12.57 12.92 9.72
N ALA A 233 11.65 13.86 9.82
CA ALA A 233 11.95 15.27 9.61
C ALA A 233 12.72 15.83 10.82
N GLU A 234 13.74 16.64 10.58
CA GLU A 234 14.66 17.13 11.62
C GLU A 234 13.94 17.87 12.75
N ASP A 235 12.98 18.73 12.40
CA ASP A 235 12.18 19.48 13.36
C ASP A 235 11.34 18.55 14.27
N PHE A 236 10.83 17.45 13.69
CA PHE A 236 10.08 16.47 14.44
C PHE A 236 10.98 15.57 15.30
N LYS A 237 12.20 15.24 14.82
CA LYS A 237 13.18 14.52 15.62
C LYS A 237 13.54 15.28 16.88
N VAL A 238 13.87 16.58 16.77
CA VAL A 238 14.15 17.46 17.91
C VAL A 238 12.99 17.53 18.91
N GLU A 239 11.74 17.37 18.43
CA GLU A 239 10.58 17.31 19.33
C GLU A 239 10.54 15.98 20.09
N LEU A 240 10.76 14.85 19.41
CA LEU A 240 10.75 13.51 20.02
C LEU A 240 11.88 13.33 21.05
N GLU A 241 13.06 13.89 20.78
CA GLU A 241 14.22 13.84 21.68
C GLU A 241 13.98 14.52 23.04
N LYS A 242 12.94 15.35 23.17
CA LYS A 242 12.52 15.97 24.44
C LYS A 242 11.70 15.03 25.31
N SER A 243 11.13 13.97 24.75
CA SER A 243 10.40 12.98 25.51
C SER A 243 11.36 12.14 26.36
N LYS A 244 10.96 11.85 27.58
CA LYS A 244 11.73 10.98 28.46
C LYS A 244 11.81 9.53 27.96
N GLY A 245 10.87 9.11 27.13
CA GLY A 245 10.87 7.80 26.49
C GLY A 245 11.95 7.66 25.42
N TRP A 246 12.49 8.77 24.88
CA TRP A 246 13.52 8.74 23.85
C TRP A 246 14.80 7.97 24.24
N LYS A 247 15.11 7.91 25.53
CA LYS A 247 16.27 7.14 26.05
C LYS A 247 16.25 5.65 25.67
N ASN A 248 15.05 5.11 25.41
CA ASN A 248 14.84 3.72 25.04
C ASN A 248 14.58 3.54 23.53
N VAL A 249 14.83 4.59 22.71
CA VAL A 249 14.61 4.57 21.25
C VAL A 249 15.92 4.41 20.51
N ASN A 250 16.01 3.39 19.68
CA ASN A 250 17.08 3.20 18.70
C ASN A 250 16.64 3.81 17.37
N ASP A 251 17.06 5.04 17.08
CA ASP A 251 16.80 5.70 15.78
C ASP A 251 17.72 5.11 14.71
N LEU A 252 17.17 4.23 13.88
CA LEU A 252 17.91 3.48 12.86
C LEU A 252 17.95 4.17 11.48
N GLY A 253 17.19 5.27 11.32
CA GLY A 253 17.09 5.95 10.05
C GLY A 253 16.51 5.07 8.93
N PHE A 254 16.93 5.33 7.68
CA PHE A 254 16.53 4.49 6.56
C PHE A 254 17.28 3.16 6.55
N ILE A 255 16.55 2.08 6.52
CA ILE A 255 17.06 0.70 6.49
C ILE A 255 16.71 0.01 5.17
N ASN A 256 17.53 -0.95 4.75
CA ASN A 256 17.26 -1.81 3.61
C ASN A 256 16.35 -3.00 4.00
N ARG A 257 16.01 -3.83 3.00
CA ARG A 257 15.11 -4.98 3.19
C ARG A 257 15.69 -6.05 4.15
N GLN A 258 17.00 -6.30 4.07
CA GLN A 258 17.65 -7.31 4.93
C GLN A 258 17.66 -6.84 6.38
N GLU A 259 17.99 -5.58 6.62
CA GLU A 259 17.93 -4.97 7.96
C GLU A 259 16.50 -4.97 8.52
N SER A 260 15.51 -4.64 7.69
CA SER A 260 14.10 -4.72 8.09
C SER A 260 13.68 -6.13 8.52
N LEU A 261 14.17 -7.17 7.80
CA LEU A 261 13.89 -8.56 8.16
C LEU A 261 14.58 -8.93 9.48
N ARG A 262 15.86 -8.56 9.66
CA ARG A 262 16.61 -8.78 10.89
C ARG A 262 15.90 -8.17 12.11
N ILE A 263 15.54 -6.88 12.03
CA ILE A 263 14.85 -6.17 13.11
C ILE A 263 13.54 -6.87 13.48
N LYS A 264 12.74 -7.26 12.50
CA LYS A 264 11.50 -8.01 12.75
C LYS A 264 11.75 -9.37 13.42
N ASN A 265 12.83 -10.07 13.04
CA ASN A 265 13.15 -11.37 13.64
C ASN A 265 13.66 -11.22 15.08
N GLU A 266 14.37 -10.17 15.41
CA GLU A 266 14.88 -9.88 16.74
C GLU A 266 13.81 -9.31 17.68
N SER A 267 12.81 -8.56 17.17
CA SER A 267 11.75 -7.95 17.98
C SER A 267 10.69 -8.96 18.44
N PHE A 268 10.07 -8.75 19.61
CA PHE A 268 8.97 -9.58 20.07
C PHE A 268 7.58 -9.08 19.63
N ALA A 269 7.44 -7.81 19.18
CA ALA A 269 6.21 -7.27 18.59
C ALA A 269 6.49 -6.18 17.57
N GLY A 270 5.55 -5.99 16.62
CA GLY A 270 5.55 -4.90 15.66
C GLY A 270 4.44 -3.88 15.96
N ILE A 271 4.75 -2.58 15.86
CA ILE A 271 3.83 -1.51 16.25
C ILE A 271 3.38 -0.69 15.05
N VAL A 272 2.07 -0.39 14.96
CA VAL A 272 1.44 0.48 13.95
C VAL A 272 0.41 1.39 14.61
N THR A 273 0.80 2.60 15.00
CA THR A 273 -0.03 3.55 15.79
C THR A 273 -0.48 4.74 14.95
N PHE A 274 -1.39 4.55 13.99
CA PHE A 274 -1.93 5.69 13.21
C PHE A 274 -2.99 6.45 14.00
N LEU A 275 -2.98 7.79 13.90
CA LEU A 275 -4.04 8.63 14.49
C LEU A 275 -5.32 8.56 13.66
N GLY A 276 -6.46 8.82 14.29
CA GLY A 276 -7.81 8.70 13.73
C GLY A 276 -8.17 9.70 12.63
N LEU A 277 -7.31 9.89 11.64
CA LEU A 277 -7.60 10.73 10.48
C LEU A 277 -8.55 10.02 9.49
N PRO A 278 -9.36 10.76 8.71
CA PRO A 278 -10.36 10.18 7.80
C PRO A 278 -9.83 9.16 6.80
N ASN A 279 -8.57 9.32 6.37
CA ASN A 279 -7.90 8.39 5.46
C ASN A 279 -7.16 7.24 6.18
N HIS A 280 -7.01 7.28 7.51
CA HIS A 280 -6.32 6.25 8.29
C HIS A 280 -7.25 5.19 8.83
N VAL A 281 -8.43 5.59 9.34
CA VAL A 281 -9.37 4.69 10.03
C VAL A 281 -9.77 3.48 9.18
N ASN A 282 -9.86 3.67 7.85
CA ASN A 282 -10.22 2.61 6.90
C ASN A 282 -9.05 2.20 6.00
N ALA A 283 -7.81 2.63 6.32
CA ALA A 283 -6.63 2.19 5.61
C ALA A 283 -6.21 0.77 6.02
N GLN A 284 -5.52 0.09 5.13
CA GLN A 284 -4.88 -1.20 5.38
C GLN A 284 -3.35 -1.02 5.19
N PRO A 285 -2.63 -0.53 6.21
CA PRO A 285 -1.19 -0.36 6.10
C PRO A 285 -0.48 -1.70 5.89
N ASN A 286 0.41 -1.76 4.90
CA ASN A 286 1.17 -2.98 4.60
C ASN A 286 1.92 -3.52 5.82
N LYS A 287 2.34 -2.64 6.75
CA LYS A 287 3.08 -3.02 7.94
C LYS A 287 2.34 -4.01 8.85
N ILE A 288 1.02 -3.92 8.95
CA ILE A 288 0.22 -4.90 9.68
C ILE A 288 0.48 -6.30 9.13
N PHE A 289 0.36 -6.45 7.81
CA PHE A 289 0.52 -7.75 7.15
C PHE A 289 1.98 -8.20 7.08
N GLU A 290 2.93 -7.28 6.97
CA GLU A 290 4.37 -7.57 7.01
C GLU A 290 4.80 -8.09 8.39
N TYR A 291 4.30 -7.51 9.48
CA TYR A 291 4.56 -8.03 10.85
C TYR A 291 3.90 -9.39 11.04
N MET A 292 2.64 -9.55 10.66
CA MET A 292 1.95 -10.83 10.69
C MET A 292 2.70 -11.90 9.87
N ALA A 293 3.18 -11.56 8.68
CA ALA A 293 3.97 -12.46 7.82
C ALA A 293 5.28 -12.89 8.46
N SER A 294 5.91 -12.00 9.24
CA SER A 294 7.14 -12.29 10.00
C SER A 294 6.88 -13.00 11.34
N GLY A 295 5.62 -13.31 11.66
CA GLY A 295 5.26 -13.97 12.92
C GLY A 295 5.37 -13.07 14.14
N LEU A 296 5.26 -11.75 13.95
CA LEU A 296 5.18 -10.79 15.05
C LEU A 296 3.73 -10.54 15.44
N PRO A 297 3.37 -10.56 16.73
CA PRO A 297 2.14 -9.96 17.19
C PRO A 297 2.12 -8.47 16.84
N VAL A 298 0.95 -7.97 16.44
CA VAL A 298 0.78 -6.57 16.02
C VAL A 298 0.13 -5.76 17.13
N ILE A 299 0.79 -4.69 17.58
CA ILE A 299 0.13 -3.67 18.39
C ILE A 299 -0.36 -2.58 17.43
N GLY A 300 -1.68 -2.46 17.25
CA GLY A 300 -2.29 -1.57 16.25
C GLY A 300 -3.30 -0.60 16.84
N SER A 301 -3.64 0.47 16.09
CA SER A 301 -4.69 1.40 16.50
C SER A 301 -6.06 0.70 16.58
N ASN A 302 -6.92 1.09 17.51
CA ASN A 302 -8.22 0.48 17.79
C ASN A 302 -9.32 0.82 16.76
N PHE A 303 -8.94 0.96 15.48
CA PHE A 303 -9.89 1.20 14.41
C PHE A 303 -10.74 -0.05 14.12
N PRO A 304 -12.04 0.10 13.76
CA PRO A 304 -12.92 -1.05 13.53
C PRO A 304 -12.35 -2.07 12.54
N LEU A 305 -11.80 -1.60 11.41
CA LEU A 305 -11.18 -2.47 10.40
C LEU A 305 -9.94 -3.20 10.95
N TRP A 306 -9.11 -2.52 11.74
CA TRP A 306 -7.90 -3.11 12.29
C TRP A 306 -8.21 -4.13 13.39
N LYS A 307 -9.26 -3.90 14.20
CA LYS A 307 -9.76 -4.90 15.14
C LYS A 307 -10.22 -6.17 14.43
N GLU A 308 -10.88 -6.05 13.29
CA GLU A 308 -11.25 -7.22 12.48
C GLU A 308 -10.03 -7.98 11.93
N ILE A 309 -8.97 -7.26 11.56
CA ILE A 309 -7.75 -7.86 11.04
C ILE A 309 -6.90 -8.45 12.17
N ILE A 310 -6.71 -7.73 13.26
CA ILE A 310 -5.75 -8.05 14.34
C ILE A 310 -6.41 -8.92 15.43
N GLU A 311 -7.45 -8.40 16.09
CA GLU A 311 -8.05 -9.05 17.26
C GLU A 311 -8.91 -10.26 16.88
N LYS A 312 -9.75 -10.13 15.83
CA LYS A 312 -10.60 -11.24 15.39
C LYS A 312 -9.79 -12.46 14.92
N ASN A 313 -8.59 -12.21 14.37
CA ASN A 313 -7.66 -13.28 13.99
C ASN A 313 -6.69 -13.66 15.12
N LYS A 314 -6.81 -13.06 16.30
CA LYS A 314 -5.95 -13.32 17.47
C LYS A 314 -4.45 -13.20 17.16
N CYS A 315 -4.07 -12.16 16.39
CA CYS A 315 -2.69 -11.94 15.97
C CYS A 315 -2.09 -10.66 16.53
N GLY A 316 -2.70 -10.07 17.58
CA GLY A 316 -2.20 -8.86 18.23
C GLY A 316 -3.25 -8.19 19.09
N ILE A 317 -2.95 -6.95 19.48
CA ILE A 317 -3.71 -6.12 20.41
C ILE A 317 -3.99 -4.77 19.76
N CYS A 318 -5.23 -4.28 19.85
CA CYS A 318 -5.58 -2.94 19.40
C CYS A 318 -5.70 -2.00 20.60
N ILE A 319 -5.07 -0.81 20.47
CA ILE A 319 -4.94 0.21 21.53
C ILE A 319 -5.40 1.58 21.02
N ASP A 320 -5.70 2.49 21.93
CA ASP A 320 -5.83 3.90 21.58
C ASP A 320 -4.46 4.46 21.20
N PRO A 321 -4.24 4.89 19.92
CA PRO A 321 -2.95 5.39 19.49
C PRO A 321 -2.56 6.74 20.11
N GLU A 322 -3.47 7.41 20.82
CA GLU A 322 -3.24 8.66 21.53
C GLU A 322 -3.02 8.46 23.05
N SER A 323 -3.04 7.19 23.52
CA SER A 323 -2.77 6.83 24.92
C SER A 323 -1.41 6.14 25.07
N PRO A 324 -0.37 6.85 25.52
CA PRO A 324 0.91 6.24 25.88
C PRO A 324 0.77 5.11 26.89
N GLU A 325 -0.20 5.22 27.80
CA GLU A 325 -0.46 4.23 28.85
C GLU A 325 -0.97 2.91 28.25
N GLU A 326 -1.94 2.94 27.30
CA GLU A 326 -2.42 1.73 26.65
C GLU A 326 -1.34 1.09 25.77
N ILE A 327 -0.53 1.90 25.09
CA ILE A 327 0.60 1.43 24.31
C ILE A 327 1.60 0.70 25.22
N ALA A 328 1.99 1.32 26.33
CA ALA A 328 2.91 0.73 27.29
C ALA A 328 2.36 -0.56 27.93
N GLN A 329 1.08 -0.59 28.29
CA GLN A 329 0.41 -1.78 28.82
C GLN A 329 0.41 -2.94 27.82
N ALA A 330 0.14 -2.67 26.53
CA ALA A 330 0.17 -3.70 25.51
C ALA A 330 1.57 -4.27 25.29
N ILE A 331 2.60 -3.41 25.27
CA ILE A 331 4.00 -3.83 25.18
C ILE A 331 4.36 -4.70 26.38
N LYS A 332 4.08 -4.22 27.59
CA LYS A 332 4.38 -4.95 28.85
C LYS A 332 3.65 -6.28 28.92
N TYR A 333 2.39 -6.32 28.49
CA TYR A 333 1.63 -7.57 28.45
C TYR A 333 2.31 -8.64 27.56
N LEU A 334 2.78 -8.26 26.37
CA LEU A 334 3.46 -9.19 25.46
C LEU A 334 4.86 -9.58 25.96
N GLU A 335 5.57 -8.67 26.64
CA GLU A 335 6.85 -8.95 27.30
C GLU A 335 6.67 -9.99 28.43
N ASP A 336 5.66 -9.79 29.28
CA ASP A 336 5.38 -10.66 30.44
C ASP A 336 4.75 -12.03 30.02
N HIS A 337 4.23 -12.14 28.79
CA HIS A 337 3.55 -13.33 28.30
C HIS A 337 4.12 -13.79 26.93
N PRO A 338 5.38 -14.24 26.86
CA PRO A 338 6.04 -14.61 25.60
C PRO A 338 5.33 -15.74 24.86
N ASP A 339 4.72 -16.69 25.57
CA ASP A 339 3.93 -17.77 24.94
C ASP A 339 2.69 -17.23 24.20
N VAL A 340 2.02 -16.23 24.77
CA VAL A 340 0.87 -15.55 24.12
C VAL A 340 1.36 -14.77 22.90
N ALA A 341 2.48 -14.06 23.01
CA ALA A 341 3.09 -13.35 21.89
C ALA A 341 3.45 -14.31 20.75
N LYS A 342 4.02 -15.48 21.05
CA LYS A 342 4.34 -16.55 20.10
C LYS A 342 3.07 -17.09 19.42
N GLU A 343 2.00 -17.36 20.18
CA GLU A 343 0.72 -17.82 19.63
C GLU A 343 0.11 -16.78 18.70
N MET A 344 0.09 -15.50 19.09
CA MET A 344 -0.40 -14.40 18.26
C MET A 344 0.41 -14.27 16.95
N GLY A 345 1.74 -14.39 17.02
CA GLY A 345 2.60 -14.39 15.84
C GLY A 345 2.30 -15.54 14.90
N ALA A 346 2.13 -16.76 15.41
CA ALA A 346 1.77 -17.95 14.64
C ALA A 346 0.39 -17.78 13.96
N ASN A 347 -0.60 -17.21 14.65
CA ASN A 347 -1.90 -16.88 14.10
C ASN A 347 -1.77 -15.87 12.95
N GLY A 348 -0.91 -14.84 13.10
CA GLY A 348 -0.61 -13.86 12.06
C GLY A 348 -0.04 -14.52 10.81
N LYS A 349 1.02 -15.33 10.93
CA LYS A 349 1.60 -16.10 9.81
C LYS A 349 0.54 -16.95 9.10
N ARG A 350 -0.26 -17.67 9.85
CA ARG A 350 -1.31 -18.56 9.30
C ARG A 350 -2.34 -17.78 8.47
N ILE A 351 -2.87 -16.67 9.01
CA ILE A 351 -3.94 -15.93 8.32
C ILE A 351 -3.40 -15.15 7.10
N VAL A 352 -2.14 -14.70 7.13
CA VAL A 352 -1.50 -14.11 5.95
C VAL A 352 -1.38 -15.16 4.85
N ARG A 353 -0.88 -16.34 5.15
CA ARG A 353 -0.78 -17.45 4.17
C ARG A 353 -2.14 -17.83 3.57
N GLN A 354 -3.20 -17.80 4.36
CA GLN A 354 -4.55 -18.22 3.92
C GLN A 354 -5.33 -17.12 3.20
N LYS A 355 -5.17 -15.85 3.60
CA LYS A 355 -6.07 -14.79 3.18
C LYS A 355 -5.37 -13.51 2.74
N TYR A 356 -4.39 -13.02 3.50
CA TYR A 356 -3.80 -11.70 3.29
C TYR A 356 -2.48 -11.79 2.51
N ASN A 357 -2.52 -12.43 1.33
CA ASN A 357 -1.36 -12.63 0.47
C ASN A 357 -1.67 -12.23 -0.97
N TRP A 358 -0.62 -11.91 -1.72
CA TRP A 358 -0.79 -11.46 -3.10
C TRP A 358 -1.38 -12.53 -4.03
N ALA A 359 -1.10 -13.81 -3.82
CA ALA A 359 -1.62 -14.87 -4.70
C ALA A 359 -3.16 -14.89 -4.74
N ALA A 360 -3.82 -14.58 -3.61
CA ALA A 360 -5.29 -14.45 -3.58
C ALA A 360 -5.77 -13.21 -4.36
N GLU A 361 -5.05 -12.11 -4.29
CA GLU A 361 -5.36 -10.87 -5.01
C GLU A 361 -5.06 -10.98 -6.51
N GLU A 362 -3.97 -11.67 -6.87
CA GLU A 362 -3.61 -11.98 -8.25
C GLU A 362 -4.74 -12.70 -9.00
N ILE A 363 -5.34 -13.72 -8.38
CA ILE A 363 -6.49 -14.42 -8.96
C ILE A 363 -7.66 -13.46 -9.22
N LYS A 364 -7.95 -12.56 -8.30
CA LYS A 364 -8.99 -11.53 -8.47
C LYS A 364 -8.67 -10.58 -9.61
N LEU A 365 -7.41 -10.15 -9.72
CA LEU A 365 -6.94 -9.25 -10.78
C LEU A 365 -7.08 -9.93 -12.16
N ILE A 366 -6.62 -11.16 -12.30
CA ILE A 366 -6.71 -11.93 -13.53
C ILE A 366 -8.18 -12.12 -13.96
N HIS A 367 -9.06 -12.52 -13.04
CA HIS A 367 -10.49 -12.66 -13.32
C HIS A 367 -11.14 -11.32 -13.71
N PHE A 368 -10.68 -10.21 -13.14
CA PHE A 368 -11.17 -8.89 -13.52
C PHE A 368 -10.80 -8.55 -14.97
N TYR A 369 -9.56 -8.80 -15.38
CA TYR A 369 -9.12 -8.62 -16.76
C TYR A 369 -9.82 -9.58 -17.74
N GLN A 370 -10.03 -10.83 -17.35
CA GLN A 370 -10.81 -11.79 -18.16
C GLN A 370 -12.20 -11.25 -18.48
N ARG A 371 -12.91 -10.74 -17.47
CA ARG A 371 -14.25 -10.15 -17.66
C ARG A 371 -14.23 -8.92 -18.57
N ILE A 372 -13.16 -8.13 -18.51
CA ILE A 372 -13.02 -6.94 -19.37
C ILE A 372 -12.75 -7.34 -20.82
N ILE A 373 -11.87 -8.31 -21.04
CA ILE A 373 -11.52 -8.80 -22.38
C ILE A 373 -12.71 -9.51 -23.04
N LEU A 374 -13.46 -10.33 -22.31
CA LEU A 374 -14.62 -11.05 -22.84
C LEU A 374 -15.83 -10.17 -23.14
N LYS A 375 -15.84 -8.91 -22.73
CA LYS A 375 -16.89 -7.94 -23.07
C LYS A 375 -16.63 -7.19 -24.38
N GLN A 376 -15.47 -7.40 -25.00
CA GLN A 376 -15.14 -6.92 -26.34
C GLN A 376 -15.85 -7.76 -27.42
#